data_914900d2101654e5caa1fad31e71ea3f
#
_entry.id   914900d2101654e5caa1fad31e71ea3f
#
_cell.length_a   1.000
_cell.length_b   1.000
_cell.length_c   1.000
_cell.angle_alpha   90.00
_cell.angle_beta   90.00
_cell.angle_gamma   90.00
#
_symmetry.space_group_name_H-M   'P 1'
#
loop_
_entity.id
_entity.type
_entity.pdbx_description
1 polymer ?
#
loop_
_entity_poly.entity_id
_entity_poly.type
_entity_poly.pdbx_seq_one_letter_code
_entity_poly.pdbx_strand_id
1 'polypeptide(L)'
;GATTYFRSFVENLTDEFAIMDEIKGFTNIVSYEDHMVIEHPDEIAWDILIRMELLTSLPDYCTTHTMSEKQVIQLGMDICNALEICEEKKIIHRDIKPDNIFVNDRGDFKLGDFGIARTVEKTMSGMSKKGTYDYMAPEVYLCRPYGQTVDLYSLGTMLYRFLNKNRLPFLPFGNLRPDD
;
A
#
# COMPACT_ATOMS: atom_id res chain seq x y z
N GLY A 1 27.01 13.19 9.05
CA GLY A 1 26.39 13.08 10.37
C GLY A 1 24.87 12.94 10.25
N ALA A 2 24.17 12.97 11.39
CA ALA A 2 22.70 12.80 11.45
C ALA A 2 21.96 13.76 10.51
N THR A 3 22.33 15.03 10.46
CA THR A 3 21.71 16.06 9.59
C THR A 3 21.79 15.69 8.10
N THR A 4 22.90 15.12 7.65
CA THR A 4 23.07 14.68 6.24
C THR A 4 22.17 13.51 5.93
N TYR A 5 22.01 12.57 6.86
CA TYR A 5 21.12 11.42 6.72
C TYR A 5 19.65 11.86 6.62
N PHE A 6 19.20 12.73 7.51
CA PHE A 6 17.83 13.26 7.50
C PHE A 6 17.55 14.10 6.27
N ARG A 7 18.52 14.89 5.79
CA ARG A 7 18.34 15.67 4.56
C ARG A 7 18.17 14.76 3.33
N SER A 8 18.96 13.70 3.22
CA SER A 8 18.78 12.71 2.14
C SER A 8 17.44 11.96 2.26
N PHE A 9 16.93 11.79 3.46
CA PHE A 9 15.60 11.21 3.70
C PHE A 9 14.48 12.11 3.18
N VAL A 10 14.54 13.42 3.49
CA VAL A 10 13.57 14.41 2.98
C VAL A 10 13.66 14.52 1.45
N GLU A 11 14.85 14.47 0.87
CA GLU A 11 15.05 14.45 -0.59
C GLU A 11 14.39 13.21 -1.23
N ASN A 12 14.54 12.02 -0.64
CA ASN A 12 13.88 10.80 -1.12
C ASN A 12 12.34 10.90 -1.06
N LEU A 13 11.79 11.56 -0.03
CA LEU A 13 10.35 11.82 0.06
C LEU A 13 9.86 12.77 -1.04
N THR A 14 10.68 13.72 -1.44
CA THR A 14 10.33 14.63 -2.54
C THR A 14 10.16 13.86 -3.86
N ASP A 15 10.99 12.83 -4.10
CA ASP A 15 10.86 11.95 -5.27
C ASP A 15 9.54 11.14 -5.20
N GLU A 16 9.13 10.69 -4.01
CA GLU A 16 7.87 9.97 -3.82
C GLU A 16 6.65 10.89 -4.04
N PHE A 17 6.71 12.17 -3.62
CA PHE A 17 5.67 13.15 -3.93
C PHE A 17 5.55 13.40 -5.44
N ALA A 18 6.65 13.43 -6.17
CA ALA A 18 6.62 13.55 -7.63
C ALA A 18 5.87 12.37 -8.28
N ILE A 19 6.05 11.15 -7.78
CA ILE A 19 5.29 9.97 -8.20
C ILE A 19 3.80 10.17 -7.95
N MET A 20 3.42 10.64 -6.74
CA MET A 20 2.02 10.88 -6.40
C MET A 20 1.36 11.95 -7.29
N ASP A 21 2.10 12.98 -7.67
CA ASP A 21 1.62 14.00 -8.62
C ASP A 21 1.39 13.42 -10.02
N GLU A 22 2.23 12.48 -10.47
CA GLU A 22 2.10 11.83 -11.77
C GLU A 22 0.88 10.92 -11.90
N ILE A 23 0.41 10.36 -10.77
CA ILE A 23 -0.76 9.46 -10.71
C ILE A 23 -2.00 10.13 -10.13
N LYS A 24 -1.96 11.44 -9.94
CA LYS A 24 -3.06 12.23 -9.41
C LYS A 24 -4.26 12.24 -10.36
N GLY A 25 -5.45 12.09 -9.80
CA GLY A 25 -6.70 12.23 -10.55
C GLY A 25 -7.21 10.96 -11.25
N PHE A 26 -6.50 9.85 -11.16
CA PHE A 26 -7.01 8.56 -11.65
C PHE A 26 -8.05 7.98 -10.67
N THR A 27 -9.12 7.38 -11.23
CA THR A 27 -10.32 6.99 -10.47
C THR A 27 -10.02 6.01 -9.33
N ASN A 28 -9.17 5.02 -9.59
CA ASN A 28 -8.87 3.95 -8.64
C ASN A 28 -7.57 4.18 -7.84
N ILE A 29 -7.08 5.41 -7.83
CA ILE A 29 -5.94 5.84 -7.01
C ILE A 29 -6.43 6.89 -6.02
N VAL A 30 -5.95 6.83 -4.77
CA VAL A 30 -6.24 7.84 -3.76
C VAL A 30 -5.72 9.19 -4.23
N SER A 31 -6.58 10.19 -4.28
CA SER A 31 -6.21 11.52 -4.76
C SER A 31 -5.33 12.23 -3.73
N TYR A 32 -4.10 12.43 -4.08
CA TYR A 32 -3.17 13.33 -3.41
C TYR A 32 -3.43 14.77 -3.87
N GLU A 33 -3.44 15.72 -2.95
CA GLU A 33 -3.68 17.14 -3.26
C GLU A 33 -2.39 17.95 -3.22
N ASP A 34 -1.75 18.00 -2.06
CA ASP A 34 -0.47 18.67 -1.84
C ASP A 34 0.26 18.15 -0.60
N HIS A 35 1.45 18.66 -0.38
CA HIS A 35 2.25 18.40 0.82
C HIS A 35 2.99 19.65 1.29
N MET A 36 3.40 19.62 2.54
CA MET A 36 4.27 20.64 3.15
C MET A 36 5.33 19.95 4.00
N VAL A 37 6.58 20.40 3.86
CA VAL A 37 7.69 20.00 4.72
C VAL A 37 8.09 21.20 5.57
N ILE A 38 8.04 21.06 6.90
CA ILE A 38 8.41 22.09 7.88
C ILE A 38 9.70 21.63 8.56
N GLU A 39 10.78 22.37 8.38
CA GLU A 39 12.03 22.16 9.11
C GLU A 39 11.99 22.87 10.46
N HIS A 40 12.42 22.18 11.51
CA HIS A 40 12.61 22.74 12.85
C HIS A 40 14.09 23.10 13.04
N PRO A 41 14.50 24.38 12.93
CA PRO A 41 15.91 24.77 12.90
C PRO A 41 16.63 24.54 14.22
N ASP A 42 15.90 24.49 15.32
CA ASP A 42 16.45 24.29 16.68
C ASP A 42 16.58 22.81 17.07
N GLU A 43 16.04 21.90 16.23
CA GLU A 43 16.05 20.47 16.43
C GLU A 43 16.39 19.76 15.11
N ILE A 44 16.89 18.53 15.17
CA ILE A 44 17.06 17.70 13.95
C ILE A 44 15.72 17.00 13.70
N ALA A 45 14.69 17.81 13.32
CA ALA A 45 13.33 17.34 13.11
C ALA A 45 12.66 18.04 11.93
N TRP A 46 11.75 17.32 11.27
CA TRP A 46 10.89 17.82 10.18
C TRP A 46 9.48 17.29 10.37
N ASP A 47 8.49 18.13 10.20
CA ASP A 47 7.11 17.71 10.03
C ASP A 47 6.80 17.58 8.54
N ILE A 48 6.16 16.48 8.18
CA ILE A 48 5.70 16.22 6.82
C ILE A 48 4.18 16.14 6.87
N LEU A 49 3.53 17.13 6.27
CA LEU A 49 2.08 17.21 6.17
C LEU A 49 1.66 16.84 4.76
N ILE A 50 0.75 15.88 4.63
CA ILE A 50 0.22 15.42 3.34
C ILE A 50 -1.27 15.61 3.35
N ARG A 51 -1.80 16.32 2.34
CA ARG A 51 -3.24 16.46 2.12
C ARG A 51 -3.70 15.52 1.02
N MET A 52 -4.71 14.71 1.33
CA MET A 52 -5.32 13.76 0.40
C MET A 52 -6.82 13.66 0.62
N GLU A 53 -7.53 13.03 -0.30
CA GLU A 53 -8.97 12.77 -0.14
C GLU A 53 -9.22 11.90 1.11
N LEU A 54 -10.33 12.20 1.80
CA LEU A 54 -10.76 11.43 2.97
C LEU A 54 -11.60 10.23 2.52
N LEU A 55 -11.13 9.03 2.82
CA LEU A 55 -11.76 7.76 2.46
C LEU A 55 -11.83 6.82 3.66
N THR A 56 -12.64 5.78 3.54
CA THR A 56 -12.70 4.69 4.54
C THR A 56 -11.65 3.63 4.17
N SER A 57 -10.81 3.21 5.11
CA SER A 57 -9.89 2.10 4.86
C SER A 57 -10.66 0.80 4.61
N LEU A 58 -10.12 -0.12 3.78
CA LEU A 58 -10.77 -1.41 3.54
C LEU A 58 -10.94 -2.24 4.83
N PRO A 59 -9.98 -2.29 5.77
CA PRO A 59 -10.19 -2.92 7.07
C PRO A 59 -11.38 -2.33 7.83
N ASP A 60 -11.48 -0.99 7.94
CA ASP A 60 -12.59 -0.34 8.62
C ASP A 60 -13.92 -0.59 7.92
N TYR A 61 -13.96 -0.54 6.59
CA TYR A 61 -15.13 -0.91 5.80
C TYR A 61 -15.60 -2.33 6.12
N CYS A 62 -14.69 -3.29 6.24
CA CYS A 62 -14.98 -4.68 6.55
C CYS A 62 -15.46 -4.91 8.00
N THR A 63 -15.29 -3.94 8.93
CA THR A 63 -15.86 -4.06 10.28
C THR A 63 -17.39 -3.97 10.28
N THR A 64 -17.94 -3.24 9.31
CA THR A 64 -19.40 -2.98 9.21
C THR A 64 -20.04 -3.65 7.99
N HIS A 65 -19.25 -4.13 7.04
CA HIS A 65 -19.71 -4.74 5.79
C HIS A 65 -19.03 -6.09 5.56
N THR A 66 -19.81 -7.11 5.22
CA THR A 66 -19.27 -8.38 4.73
C THR A 66 -19.09 -8.28 3.22
N MET A 67 -17.87 -8.52 2.74
CA MET A 67 -17.55 -8.50 1.32
C MET A 67 -18.23 -9.68 0.60
N SER A 68 -19.17 -9.37 -0.28
CA SER A 68 -19.74 -10.35 -1.21
C SER A 68 -18.73 -10.70 -2.31
N GLU A 69 -18.89 -11.87 -2.95
CA GLU A 69 -18.08 -12.27 -4.10
C GLU A 69 -18.04 -11.20 -5.20
N LYS A 70 -19.18 -10.57 -5.48
CA LYS A 70 -19.28 -9.47 -6.44
C LYS A 70 -18.40 -8.28 -6.06
N GLN A 71 -18.35 -7.91 -4.77
CA GLN A 71 -17.52 -6.82 -4.28
C GLN A 71 -16.03 -7.20 -4.29
N VAL A 72 -15.68 -8.46 -4.04
CA VAL A 72 -14.30 -8.95 -4.19
C VAL A 72 -13.84 -8.89 -5.65
N ILE A 73 -14.71 -9.25 -6.59
CA ILE A 73 -14.42 -9.11 -8.03
C ILE A 73 -14.25 -7.63 -8.39
N GLN A 74 -15.13 -6.75 -7.91
CA GLN A 74 -15.03 -5.30 -8.14
C GLN A 74 -13.72 -4.73 -7.57
N LEU A 75 -13.36 -5.13 -6.34
CA LEU A 75 -12.07 -4.79 -5.74
C LEU A 75 -10.90 -5.20 -6.64
N GLY A 76 -10.92 -6.43 -7.16
CA GLY A 76 -9.90 -6.91 -8.08
C GLY A 76 -9.80 -6.05 -9.34
N MET A 77 -10.93 -5.73 -9.96
CA MET A 77 -10.98 -4.89 -11.16
C MET A 77 -10.46 -3.47 -10.90
N ASP A 78 -10.91 -2.84 -9.82
CA ASP A 78 -10.53 -1.47 -9.48
C ASP A 78 -9.03 -1.36 -9.18
N ILE A 79 -8.47 -2.33 -8.45
CA ILE A 79 -7.03 -2.32 -8.17
C ILE A 79 -6.20 -2.70 -9.41
N CYS A 80 -6.70 -3.57 -10.29
CA CYS A 80 -6.04 -3.82 -11.57
C CYS A 80 -5.97 -2.54 -12.42
N ASN A 81 -7.05 -1.73 -12.47
CA ASN A 81 -7.03 -0.43 -13.16
C ASN A 81 -5.97 0.51 -12.56
N ALA A 82 -5.83 0.55 -11.23
CA ALA A 82 -4.76 1.34 -10.59
C ALA A 82 -3.37 0.82 -10.95
N LEU A 83 -3.17 -0.52 -10.97
CA LEU A 83 -1.90 -1.13 -11.32
C LEU A 83 -1.54 -0.95 -12.80
N GLU A 84 -2.52 -0.88 -13.70
CA GLU A 84 -2.30 -0.54 -15.11
C GLU A 84 -1.67 0.85 -15.25
N ILE A 85 -2.19 1.85 -14.52
CA ILE A 85 -1.59 3.19 -14.46
C ILE A 85 -0.16 3.14 -13.89
N CYS A 86 0.04 2.36 -12.82
CA CYS A 86 1.38 2.17 -12.25
C CYS A 86 2.35 1.57 -13.27
N GLU A 87 1.89 0.60 -14.10
CA GLU A 87 2.69 -0.02 -15.13
C GLU A 87 3.08 0.98 -16.23
N GLU A 88 2.13 1.76 -16.73
CA GLU A 88 2.39 2.83 -17.72
C GLU A 88 3.42 3.84 -17.20
N LYS A 89 3.37 4.17 -15.91
CA LYS A 89 4.29 5.11 -15.24
C LYS A 89 5.57 4.43 -14.73
N LYS A 90 5.75 3.12 -14.91
CA LYS A 90 6.90 2.34 -14.41
C LYS A 90 7.04 2.37 -12.90
N ILE A 91 5.94 2.49 -12.19
CA ILE A 91 5.85 2.48 -10.73
C ILE A 91 5.59 1.04 -10.28
N ILE A 92 6.27 0.61 -9.22
CA ILE A 92 5.98 -0.63 -8.50
C ILE A 92 5.56 -0.24 -7.09
N HIS A 93 4.33 -0.60 -6.70
CA HIS A 93 3.77 -0.22 -5.40
C HIS A 93 4.45 -0.94 -4.23
N ARG A 94 4.70 -2.24 -4.36
CA ARG A 94 5.44 -3.14 -3.43
C ARG A 94 4.76 -3.43 -2.10
N ASP A 95 3.62 -2.82 -1.79
CA ASP A 95 2.90 -3.00 -0.53
C ASP A 95 1.38 -3.06 -0.72
N ILE A 96 0.93 -3.89 -1.68
CA ILE A 96 -0.50 -4.16 -1.90
C ILE A 96 -0.99 -5.04 -0.76
N LYS A 97 -1.90 -4.48 0.06
CA LYS A 97 -2.54 -5.12 1.20
C LYS A 97 -3.84 -4.39 1.55
N PRO A 98 -4.74 -4.96 2.36
CA PRO A 98 -6.00 -4.31 2.73
C PRO A 98 -5.82 -2.92 3.34
N ASP A 99 -4.77 -2.71 4.16
CA ASP A 99 -4.52 -1.44 4.84
C ASP A 99 -4.25 -0.29 3.87
N ASN A 100 -3.77 -0.58 2.66
CA ASN A 100 -3.44 0.38 1.60
C ASN A 100 -4.54 0.49 0.55
N ILE A 101 -5.70 -0.12 0.78
CA ILE A 101 -6.90 -0.01 -0.04
C ILE A 101 -7.94 0.80 0.71
N PHE A 102 -8.60 1.67 -0.02
CA PHE A 102 -9.62 2.58 0.51
C PHE A 102 -10.90 2.48 -0.31
N VAL A 103 -12.02 2.86 0.32
CA VAL A 103 -13.35 2.79 -0.29
C VAL A 103 -13.98 4.18 -0.24
N ASN A 104 -14.50 4.65 -1.36
CA ASN A 104 -15.25 5.90 -1.41
C ASN A 104 -16.74 5.68 -1.12
N ASP A 105 -17.51 6.77 -1.00
CA ASP A 105 -18.95 6.73 -0.71
C ASP A 105 -19.80 6.04 -1.81
N ARG A 106 -19.24 5.83 -3.01
CA ARG A 106 -19.89 5.12 -4.11
C ARG A 106 -19.62 3.62 -4.09
N GLY A 107 -18.68 3.17 -3.23
CA GLY A 107 -18.24 1.78 -3.15
C GLY A 107 -17.14 1.41 -4.14
N ASP A 108 -16.48 2.41 -4.78
CA ASP A 108 -15.30 2.18 -5.63
C ASP A 108 -14.07 2.00 -4.74
N PHE A 109 -13.21 1.05 -5.11
CA PHE A 109 -11.97 0.79 -4.40
C PHE A 109 -10.81 1.59 -5.00
N LYS A 110 -9.96 2.12 -4.13
CA LYS A 110 -8.82 2.95 -4.51
C LYS A 110 -7.54 2.47 -3.84
N LEU A 111 -6.47 2.44 -4.62
CA LEU A 111 -5.13 2.15 -4.13
C LEU A 111 -4.49 3.42 -3.56
N GLY A 112 -3.95 3.34 -2.36
CA GLY A 112 -3.23 4.43 -1.70
C GLY A 112 -1.91 3.97 -1.10
N ASP A 113 -1.22 4.88 -0.43
CA ASP A 113 0.05 4.65 0.25
C ASP A 113 1.17 4.17 -0.68
N PHE A 114 1.58 5.03 -1.61
CA PHE A 114 2.63 4.78 -2.62
C PHE A 114 4.07 4.81 -2.06
N GLY A 115 4.29 4.39 -0.83
CA GLY A 115 5.62 4.10 -0.30
C GLY A 115 6.17 5.07 0.74
N ILE A 116 5.53 6.23 0.97
CA ILE A 116 5.99 7.24 1.94
C ILE A 116 6.12 6.64 3.34
N ALA A 117 5.07 5.96 3.82
CA ALA A 117 5.06 5.31 5.12
C ALA A 117 6.12 4.19 5.22
N ARG A 118 6.42 3.50 4.13
CA ARG A 118 7.44 2.45 4.08
C ARG A 118 8.85 2.99 4.24
N THR A 119 9.16 4.13 3.67
CA THR A 119 10.46 4.79 3.85
C THR A 119 10.65 5.24 5.30
N VAL A 120 9.62 5.80 5.93
CA VAL A 120 9.62 6.19 7.35
C VAL A 120 9.74 4.96 8.26
N GLU A 121 8.97 3.90 8.04
CA GLU A 121 9.01 2.67 8.84
C GLU A 121 10.35 1.94 8.74
N LYS A 122 10.98 1.89 7.57
CA LYS A 122 12.33 1.33 7.40
C LYS A 122 13.38 2.08 8.20
N THR A 123 13.20 3.37 8.38
CA THR A 123 14.12 4.22 9.13
C THR A 123 13.93 4.08 10.63
N MET A 124 12.69 3.87 11.11
CA MET A 124 12.35 3.91 12.53
C MET A 124 12.18 2.54 13.20
N SER A 125 11.86 1.47 12.49
CA SER A 125 11.45 0.21 13.13
C SER A 125 12.15 -1.06 12.66
N GLY A 126 13.09 -1.00 11.74
CA GLY A 126 13.82 -2.20 11.29
C GLY A 126 12.85 -3.37 11.04
N MET A 127 12.49 -3.59 9.79
CA MET A 127 11.84 -4.81 9.28
C MET A 127 11.03 -5.61 10.31
N SER A 128 9.80 -5.25 10.62
CA SER A 128 8.87 -6.23 11.18
C SER A 128 7.44 -5.72 11.29
N LYS A 129 6.61 -6.00 10.31
CA LYS A 129 5.18 -6.27 10.58
C LYS A 129 4.81 -7.56 9.88
N LYS A 130 4.42 -8.55 10.67
CA LYS A 130 4.00 -9.90 10.26
C LYS A 130 2.92 -9.88 9.16
N GLY A 131 2.07 -8.85 9.11
CA GLY A 131 1.02 -8.66 8.10
C GLY A 131 1.53 -8.37 6.69
N THR A 132 2.61 -7.67 6.52
CA THR A 132 3.15 -7.32 5.19
C THR A 132 3.72 -8.55 4.48
N TYR A 133 4.35 -9.48 5.20
CA TYR A 133 4.91 -10.71 4.62
C TYR A 133 3.86 -11.64 4.03
N ASP A 134 2.64 -11.63 4.56
CA ASP A 134 1.55 -12.50 4.11
C ASP A 134 1.10 -12.23 2.65
N TYR A 135 1.37 -11.05 2.14
CA TYR A 135 1.03 -10.64 0.77
C TYR A 135 2.23 -10.55 -0.17
N MET A 136 3.44 -10.65 0.37
CA MET A 136 4.69 -10.39 -0.34
C MET A 136 4.99 -11.51 -1.35
N ALA A 137 5.33 -11.13 -2.58
CA ALA A 137 5.77 -12.07 -3.60
C ALA A 137 7.07 -12.79 -3.19
N PRO A 138 7.23 -14.09 -3.51
CA PRO A 138 8.40 -14.86 -3.10
C PRO A 138 9.72 -14.27 -3.54
N GLU A 139 9.79 -13.70 -4.75
CA GLU A 139 10.99 -13.06 -5.30
C GLU A 139 11.40 -11.82 -4.51
N VAL A 140 10.43 -11.05 -3.98
CA VAL A 140 10.69 -9.89 -3.12
C VAL A 140 11.25 -10.35 -1.77
N TYR A 141 10.62 -11.37 -1.16
CA TYR A 141 11.07 -11.98 0.09
C TYR A 141 12.49 -12.56 -0.04
N LEU A 142 12.82 -13.18 -1.18
CA LEU A 142 14.11 -13.79 -1.45
C LEU A 142 15.16 -12.80 -1.98
N CYS A 143 14.84 -11.49 -2.01
CA CYS A 143 15.72 -10.44 -2.55
C CYS A 143 16.22 -10.75 -3.98
N ARG A 144 15.39 -11.37 -4.81
CA ARG A 144 15.66 -11.64 -6.22
C ARG A 144 15.27 -10.45 -7.09
N PRO A 145 15.79 -10.30 -8.32
CA PRO A 145 15.28 -9.31 -9.26
C PRO A 145 13.77 -9.51 -9.49
N TYR A 146 13.00 -8.42 -9.44
CA TYR A 146 11.54 -8.45 -9.64
C TYR A 146 11.07 -7.25 -10.46
N GLY A 147 9.87 -7.36 -11.01
CA GLY A 147 9.17 -6.32 -11.76
C GLY A 147 7.79 -6.07 -11.18
N GLN A 148 6.91 -5.44 -11.97
CA GLN A 148 5.56 -5.03 -11.55
C GLN A 148 4.63 -6.20 -11.22
N THR A 149 4.94 -7.41 -11.67
CA THR A 149 4.17 -8.63 -11.36
C THR A 149 4.08 -8.95 -9.88
N VAL A 150 4.97 -8.40 -9.03
CA VAL A 150 4.92 -8.59 -7.57
C VAL A 150 3.65 -7.98 -6.96
N ASP A 151 3.16 -6.88 -7.54
CA ASP A 151 1.92 -6.23 -7.08
C ASP A 151 0.70 -7.08 -7.45
N LEU A 152 0.70 -7.73 -8.63
CA LEU A 152 -0.34 -8.68 -9.02
C LEU A 152 -0.36 -9.93 -8.13
N TYR A 153 0.81 -10.42 -7.71
CA TYR A 153 0.89 -11.51 -6.74
C TYR A 153 0.23 -11.13 -5.41
N SER A 154 0.56 -9.95 -4.90
CA SER A 154 -0.01 -9.43 -3.64
C SER A 154 -1.52 -9.23 -3.74
N LEU A 155 -2.01 -8.66 -4.86
CA LEU A 155 -3.44 -8.53 -5.15
C LEU A 155 -4.12 -9.91 -5.20
N GLY A 156 -3.58 -10.87 -5.95
CA GLY A 156 -4.11 -12.22 -6.04
C GLY A 156 -4.21 -12.91 -4.68
N THR A 157 -3.19 -12.76 -3.84
CA THR A 157 -3.18 -13.26 -2.46
C THR A 157 -4.28 -12.62 -1.62
N MET A 158 -4.47 -11.31 -1.73
CA MET A 158 -5.53 -10.58 -1.01
C MET A 158 -6.92 -11.05 -1.43
N LEU A 159 -7.20 -11.15 -2.74
CA LEU A 159 -8.50 -11.61 -3.27
C LEU A 159 -8.78 -13.06 -2.85
N TYR A 160 -7.76 -13.93 -2.91
CA TYR A 160 -7.88 -15.31 -2.43
C TYR A 160 -8.30 -15.35 -0.96
N ARG A 161 -7.69 -14.56 -0.09
CA ARG A 161 -8.02 -14.50 1.34
C ARG A 161 -9.46 -14.06 1.58
N PHE A 162 -9.94 -13.03 0.88
CA PHE A 162 -11.35 -12.60 0.98
C PHE A 162 -12.34 -13.71 0.60
N LEU A 163 -12.03 -14.50 -0.42
CA LEU A 163 -12.89 -15.59 -0.90
C LEU A 163 -12.75 -16.88 -0.07
N ASN A 164 -11.69 -17.02 0.70
CA ASN A 164 -11.34 -18.26 1.41
C ASN A 164 -11.22 -18.08 2.94
N LYS A 165 -12.09 -17.26 3.53
CA LYS A 165 -12.16 -17.08 5.00
C LYS A 165 -10.80 -16.69 5.59
N ASN A 166 -10.11 -15.75 4.96
CA ASN A 166 -8.81 -15.21 5.36
C ASN A 166 -7.65 -16.23 5.38
N ARG A 167 -7.79 -17.39 4.73
CA ARG A 167 -6.71 -18.38 4.62
C ARG A 167 -5.64 -17.92 3.65
N LEU A 168 -4.38 -18.20 3.97
CA LEU A 168 -3.28 -18.00 3.03
C LEU A 168 -3.35 -19.04 1.89
N PRO A 169 -3.00 -18.64 0.64
CA PRO A 169 -2.87 -19.60 -0.46
C PRO A 169 -1.75 -20.62 -0.17
N PHE A 170 -1.86 -21.79 -0.76
CA PHE A 170 -0.85 -22.88 -0.70
C PHE A 170 -0.66 -23.53 0.69
N LEU A 171 -1.42 -23.19 1.71
CA LEU A 171 -1.41 -23.95 2.96
C LEU A 171 -2.27 -25.20 2.83
N PRO A 172 -1.83 -26.38 3.36
CA PRO A 172 -2.63 -27.59 3.37
C PRO A 172 -3.95 -27.38 4.12
N PHE A 173 -5.03 -27.96 3.61
CA PHE A 173 -6.29 -28.04 4.34
C PHE A 173 -6.06 -28.79 5.66
N GLY A 174 -6.22 -28.14 6.79
CA GLY A 174 -6.04 -28.74 8.11
C GLY A 174 -5.00 -28.07 9.02
N ASN A 175 -4.11 -27.25 8.47
CA ASN A 175 -3.21 -26.41 9.28
C ASN A 175 -3.88 -25.06 9.59
N LEU A 176 -4.99 -25.13 10.33
CA LEU A 176 -5.55 -23.93 10.98
C LEU A 176 -4.60 -23.55 12.11
N ARG A 177 -4.21 -22.29 12.19
CA ARG A 177 -3.55 -21.79 13.39
C ARG A 177 -4.54 -21.89 14.55
N PRO A 178 -4.08 -22.06 15.79
CA PRO A 178 -4.98 -22.19 16.96
C PRO A 178 -5.93 -21.01 17.17
N ASP A 179 -5.71 -19.88 16.47
CA ASP A 179 -6.45 -18.62 16.60
C ASP A 179 -7.36 -18.32 15.37
N ASP A 180 -7.57 -19.28 14.47
CA ASP A 180 -8.43 -19.14 13.27
C ASP A 180 -9.89 -19.57 13.54
#